data_5b25ba160b816286727ed32d04f21490
#
_entry.id   5b25ba160b816286727ed32d04f21490
#
_cell.length_a   1.000
_cell.length_b   1.000
_cell.length_c   1.000
_cell.angle_alpha   90.00
_cell.angle_beta   90.00
_cell.angle_gamma   90.00
#
_symmetry.space_group_name_H-M   'P 1'
#
loop_
_entity.id
_entity.type
_entity.pdbx_description
1 polymer ?
#
loop_
_entity_poly.entity_id
_entity_poly.type
_entity_poly.pdbx_seq_one_letter_code
_entity_poly.pdbx_strand_id
1 'polypeptide(L)'
;MFKYSSILNIEEIYMKNVFFSLLVLPGLLFGMHHEKNPIIFYLDLEIAEGKSDGVEEFVDYLVTAVNETEPKTMYYKYWISDDRKKVSLMEVYHSNEDAIFHMNAFAEAPHRDKFLETFIVKSFQVLGDTNDDLKKAMEAYTEDHRTLMNGFQRKSK
;
A
#
# COMPACT_ATOMS: atom_id res chain seq x y z
N MET A 1 5.52 14.47 86.10
CA MET A 1 6.82 14.06 85.50
C MET A 1 6.52 13.57 84.07
N PHE A 2 6.80 14.44 83.14
CA PHE A 2 6.33 14.28 81.72
C PHE A 2 7.29 13.42 80.92
N LYS A 3 6.74 12.44 80.20
CA LYS A 3 7.46 11.71 79.19
C LYS A 3 7.05 12.25 77.80
N TYR A 4 7.97 12.83 77.07
CA TYR A 4 7.85 13.20 75.71
C TYR A 4 7.91 11.92 74.85
N SER A 5 6.84 11.70 74.10
CA SER A 5 6.78 10.70 73.05
C SER A 5 7.25 11.37 71.77
N SER A 6 8.18 10.74 71.09
CA SER A 6 8.79 11.16 69.86
C SER A 6 7.75 11.09 68.71
N ILE A 7 7.48 12.22 68.14
CA ILE A 7 6.74 12.33 66.88
C ILE A 7 7.73 11.99 65.76
N LEU A 8 7.58 10.81 65.16
CA LEU A 8 8.28 10.44 63.91
C LEU A 8 7.77 11.30 62.79
N ASN A 9 8.68 11.98 62.13
CA ASN A 9 8.46 12.98 61.12
C ASN A 9 7.91 12.30 59.84
N ILE A 10 6.64 12.57 59.54
CA ILE A 10 5.92 12.03 58.38
C ILE A 10 6.59 12.45 57.07
N GLU A 11 7.38 13.51 57.09
CA GLU A 11 8.07 14.02 55.90
C GLU A 11 9.23 13.14 55.41
N GLU A 12 9.91 12.39 56.29
CA GLU A 12 10.99 11.47 55.87
C GLU A 12 10.46 10.20 55.15
N ILE A 13 9.23 9.82 55.40
CA ILE A 13 8.62 8.65 54.77
C ILE A 13 8.16 9.00 53.36
N TYR A 14 7.76 10.26 53.13
CA TYR A 14 7.29 10.71 51.81
C TYR A 14 8.43 10.88 50.80
N MET A 15 9.61 11.31 51.24
CA MET A 15 10.76 11.50 50.36
C MET A 15 11.44 10.20 49.94
N LYS A 16 11.33 9.12 50.69
CA LYS A 16 11.89 7.80 50.30
C LYS A 16 11.06 7.06 49.26
N ASN A 17 9.77 7.36 49.18
CA ASN A 17 8.88 6.70 48.22
C ASN A 17 8.72 7.45 46.89
N VAL A 18 9.15 8.71 46.80
CA VAL A 18 9.07 9.51 45.58
C VAL A 18 10.25 9.28 44.66
N PHE A 19 11.38 8.79 45.18
CA PHE A 19 12.57 8.54 44.34
C PHE A 19 12.59 7.16 43.64
N PHE A 20 11.64 6.27 43.93
CA PHE A 20 11.61 4.94 43.29
C PHE A 20 10.58 4.81 42.17
N SER A 21 9.81 5.88 41.90
CA SER A 21 8.75 5.85 40.90
C SER A 21 9.09 6.58 39.57
N LEU A 22 10.34 7.01 39.38
CA LEU A 22 10.75 7.76 38.17
C LEU A 22 11.80 7.04 37.33
N LEU A 23 11.80 5.70 37.38
CA LEU A 23 12.55 4.86 36.45
C LEU A 23 11.58 3.94 35.68
N VAL A 24 10.46 4.50 35.25
CA VAL A 24 9.74 3.96 34.09
C VAL A 24 10.50 4.47 32.88
N LEU A 25 11.33 3.59 32.35
CA LEU A 25 11.97 3.75 31.05
C LEU A 25 10.96 4.32 30.03
N PRO A 26 11.24 5.44 29.36
CA PRO A 26 10.61 5.78 28.11
C PRO A 26 11.34 5.01 27.01
N GLY A 27 11.18 3.72 27.02
CA GLY A 27 11.97 2.89 26.13
C GLY A 27 11.23 1.66 25.66
N LEU A 28 9.98 1.77 25.24
CA LEU A 28 9.31 0.70 24.46
C LEU A 28 8.00 1.21 23.83
N LEU A 29 8.00 2.46 23.39
CA LEU A 29 7.12 2.86 22.30
C LEU A 29 7.97 2.95 21.01
N PHE A 30 8.78 1.92 20.75
CA PHE A 30 8.98 1.54 19.36
C PHE A 30 7.61 1.03 18.92
N GLY A 31 6.77 1.95 18.49
CA GLY A 31 5.66 1.62 17.63
C GLY A 31 6.29 0.74 16.55
N MET A 32 5.97 -0.54 16.54
CA MET A 32 6.13 -1.34 15.35
C MET A 32 5.36 -0.57 14.28
N HIS A 33 6.07 0.26 13.52
CA HIS A 33 5.61 0.66 12.22
C HIS A 33 5.48 -0.67 11.50
N HIS A 34 4.32 -1.25 11.55
CA HIS A 34 3.90 -2.23 10.59
C HIS A 34 3.89 -1.43 9.29
N GLU A 35 5.01 -1.50 8.57
CA GLU A 35 5.08 -1.01 7.20
C GLU A 35 3.95 -1.76 6.50
N LYS A 36 2.82 -1.08 6.27
CA LYS A 36 1.68 -1.71 5.61
C LYS A 36 2.21 -2.20 4.27
N ASN A 37 2.07 -3.49 4.02
CA ASN A 37 2.45 -4.04 2.73
C ASN A 37 1.70 -3.25 1.64
N PRO A 38 2.39 -2.82 0.59
CA PRO A 38 1.74 -2.10 -0.50
C PRO A 38 0.66 -2.97 -1.13
N ILE A 39 -0.35 -2.34 -1.70
CA ILE A 39 -1.31 -3.00 -2.57
C ILE A 39 -0.71 -3.03 -3.98
N ILE A 40 -0.72 -4.20 -4.61
CA ILE A 40 -0.19 -4.39 -5.95
C ILE A 40 -1.31 -4.91 -6.84
N PHE A 41 -1.53 -4.25 -7.96
CA PHE A 41 -2.31 -4.76 -9.06
C PHE A 41 -1.35 -5.38 -10.07
N TYR A 42 -1.58 -6.64 -10.40
CA TYR A 42 -0.80 -7.33 -11.41
C TYR A 42 -1.75 -7.91 -12.48
N LEU A 43 -1.57 -7.44 -13.71
CA LEU A 43 -2.40 -7.82 -14.84
C LEU A 43 -1.56 -8.49 -15.91
N ASP A 44 -2.03 -9.65 -16.41
CA ASP A 44 -1.59 -10.19 -17.67
C ASP A 44 -2.60 -9.81 -18.75
N LEU A 45 -2.08 -9.16 -19.77
CA LEU A 45 -2.84 -8.60 -20.89
C LEU A 45 -2.40 -9.25 -22.20
N GLU A 46 -3.32 -9.31 -23.14
CA GLU A 46 -3.03 -9.67 -24.53
C GLU A 46 -3.40 -8.48 -25.42
N ILE A 47 -2.53 -8.12 -26.37
CA ILE A 47 -2.83 -7.06 -27.33
C ILE A 47 -3.90 -7.59 -28.28
N ALA A 48 -5.02 -6.88 -28.39
CA ALA A 48 -6.12 -7.25 -29.28
C ALA A 48 -5.66 -7.28 -30.75
N GLU A 49 -6.29 -8.14 -31.54
CA GLU A 49 -5.98 -8.27 -32.96
C GLU A 49 -6.09 -6.93 -33.69
N GLY A 50 -5.06 -6.58 -34.46
CA GLY A 50 -5.00 -5.32 -35.19
C GLY A 50 -4.66 -4.09 -34.37
N LYS A 51 -4.36 -4.24 -33.07
CA LYS A 51 -4.01 -3.13 -32.16
C LYS A 51 -2.51 -3.02 -31.82
N SER A 52 -1.66 -3.84 -32.44
CA SER A 52 -0.21 -3.81 -32.17
C SER A 52 0.46 -2.51 -32.60
N ASP A 53 -0.03 -1.89 -33.67
CA ASP A 53 0.49 -0.61 -34.15
C ASP A 53 0.10 0.51 -33.18
N GLY A 54 1.10 1.30 -32.72
CA GLY A 54 0.89 2.42 -31.80
C GLY A 54 0.64 2.02 -30.34
N VAL A 55 0.78 0.74 -29.97
CA VAL A 55 0.57 0.30 -28.58
C VAL A 55 1.59 0.92 -27.63
N GLU A 56 2.85 1.09 -28.04
CA GLU A 56 3.89 1.71 -27.21
C GLU A 56 3.60 3.19 -26.96
N GLU A 57 3.23 3.92 -28.02
CA GLU A 57 2.83 5.33 -27.89
C GLU A 57 1.61 5.48 -26.96
N PHE A 58 0.67 4.55 -27.05
CA PHE A 58 -0.47 4.56 -26.15
C PHE A 58 -0.08 4.25 -24.70
N VAL A 59 0.84 3.30 -24.46
CA VAL A 59 1.39 3.03 -23.12
C VAL A 59 2.12 4.24 -22.57
N ASP A 60 2.94 4.92 -23.38
CA ASP A 60 3.63 6.15 -22.98
C ASP A 60 2.64 7.24 -22.54
N TYR A 61 1.54 7.38 -23.27
CA TYR A 61 0.45 8.28 -22.89
C TYR A 61 -0.17 7.88 -21.54
N LEU A 62 -0.48 6.58 -21.33
CA LEU A 62 -1.05 6.10 -20.06
C LEU A 62 -0.12 6.34 -18.88
N VAL A 63 1.17 6.02 -19.04
CA VAL A 63 2.20 6.25 -18.02
C VAL A 63 2.30 7.73 -17.66
N THR A 64 2.30 8.60 -18.66
CA THR A 64 2.32 10.05 -18.46
C THR A 64 1.10 10.52 -17.70
N ALA A 65 -0.11 10.11 -18.12
CA ALA A 65 -1.36 10.51 -17.52
C ALA A 65 -1.42 10.12 -16.03
N VAL A 66 -1.08 8.86 -15.69
CA VAL A 66 -1.07 8.40 -14.30
C VAL A 66 -0.02 9.13 -13.48
N ASN A 67 1.20 9.32 -14.02
CA ASN A 67 2.27 10.04 -13.31
C ASN A 67 1.91 11.49 -12.97
N GLU A 68 1.15 12.16 -13.85
CA GLU A 68 0.74 13.56 -13.64
C GLU A 68 -0.46 13.71 -12.72
N THR A 69 -1.38 12.75 -12.71
CA THR A 69 -2.67 12.88 -12.01
C THR A 69 -2.79 12.07 -10.73
N GLU A 70 -1.91 11.08 -10.52
CA GLU A 70 -2.01 10.14 -9.41
C GLU A 70 -0.73 10.09 -8.55
N PRO A 71 -0.44 11.12 -7.75
CA PRO A 71 0.82 11.22 -6.99
C PRO A 71 1.03 10.14 -5.92
N LYS A 72 0.00 9.34 -5.64
CA LYS A 72 0.07 8.24 -4.67
C LYS A 72 0.29 6.88 -5.32
N THR A 73 0.29 6.79 -6.63
CA THR A 73 0.69 5.61 -7.39
C THR A 73 2.22 5.50 -7.37
N MET A 74 2.74 4.46 -6.70
CA MET A 74 4.19 4.28 -6.50
C MET A 74 4.88 3.74 -7.73
N TYR A 75 4.25 2.79 -8.41
CA TYR A 75 4.74 2.18 -9.65
C TYR A 75 3.57 2.00 -10.60
N TYR A 76 3.86 2.24 -11.88
CA TYR A 76 2.95 2.00 -13.00
C TYR A 76 3.79 1.59 -14.19
N LYS A 77 3.96 0.27 -14.40
CA LYS A 77 4.96 -0.27 -15.32
C LYS A 77 4.37 -1.33 -16.22
N TYR A 78 4.75 -1.24 -17.48
CA TYR A 78 4.39 -2.20 -18.51
C TYR A 78 5.62 -2.97 -18.99
N TRP A 79 5.45 -4.24 -19.25
CA TRP A 79 6.44 -5.09 -19.92
C TRP A 79 5.77 -5.79 -21.09
N ILE A 80 6.45 -5.82 -22.23
CA ILE A 80 5.95 -6.47 -23.45
C ILE A 80 6.80 -7.71 -23.76
N SER A 81 6.16 -8.80 -24.23
CA SER A 81 6.85 -10.01 -24.67
C SER A 81 7.59 -9.81 -25.99
N ASP A 82 8.59 -10.66 -26.27
CA ASP A 82 9.40 -10.57 -27.49
C ASP A 82 8.56 -10.68 -28.77
N ASP A 83 7.49 -11.51 -28.74
CA ASP A 83 6.54 -11.66 -29.86
C ASP A 83 5.52 -10.51 -29.96
N ARG A 84 5.62 -9.52 -29.03
CA ARG A 84 4.79 -8.32 -28.97
C ARG A 84 3.29 -8.57 -28.87
N LYS A 85 2.88 -9.70 -28.31
CA LYS A 85 1.48 -10.08 -28.16
C LYS A 85 0.98 -9.99 -26.72
N LYS A 86 1.87 -10.11 -25.75
CA LYS A 86 1.53 -10.12 -24.32
C LYS A 86 2.14 -8.93 -23.63
N VAL A 87 1.38 -8.38 -22.70
CA VAL A 87 1.81 -7.27 -21.86
C VAL A 87 1.52 -7.62 -20.41
N SER A 88 2.50 -7.41 -19.52
CA SER A 88 2.26 -7.43 -18.07
C SER A 88 2.22 -6.00 -17.57
N LEU A 89 1.20 -5.66 -16.79
CA LEU A 89 1.07 -4.38 -16.09
C LEU A 89 1.18 -4.61 -14.59
N MET A 90 2.05 -3.86 -13.95
CA MET A 90 2.16 -3.83 -12.49
C MET A 90 1.96 -2.40 -11.98
N GLU A 91 1.05 -2.26 -11.06
CA GLU A 91 0.71 -1.03 -10.38
C GLU A 91 0.91 -1.23 -8.88
N VAL A 92 1.47 -0.26 -8.19
CA VAL A 92 1.75 -0.36 -6.75
C VAL A 92 1.27 0.88 -6.03
N TYR A 93 0.54 0.68 -4.94
CA TYR A 93 -0.10 1.72 -4.14
C TYR A 93 0.32 1.62 -2.68
N HIS A 94 0.39 2.76 -1.97
CA HIS A 94 0.71 2.75 -0.54
C HIS A 94 -0.39 2.14 0.33
N SER A 95 -1.65 2.21 -0.11
CA SER A 95 -2.81 1.79 0.69
C SER A 95 -3.97 1.30 -0.17
N ASN A 96 -4.98 0.70 0.49
CA ASN A 96 -6.23 0.31 -0.15
C ASN A 96 -6.96 1.53 -0.74
N GLU A 97 -6.95 2.66 -0.03
CA GLU A 97 -7.60 3.89 -0.43
C GLU A 97 -6.96 4.48 -1.71
N ASP A 98 -5.62 4.37 -1.84
CA ASP A 98 -4.91 4.84 -3.02
C ASP A 98 -5.21 3.95 -4.24
N ALA A 99 -5.35 2.63 -4.03
CA ALA A 99 -5.77 1.69 -5.07
C ALA A 99 -7.22 1.96 -5.53
N ILE A 100 -8.14 2.23 -4.59
CA ILE A 100 -9.52 2.63 -4.90
C ILE A 100 -9.55 3.96 -5.66
N PHE A 101 -8.70 4.93 -5.29
CA PHE A 101 -8.59 6.19 -6.01
C PHE A 101 -8.21 5.97 -7.48
N HIS A 102 -7.20 5.13 -7.74
CA HIS A 102 -6.80 4.76 -9.10
C HIS A 102 -7.97 4.14 -9.88
N MET A 103 -8.67 3.17 -9.32
CA MET A 103 -9.79 2.53 -9.99
C MET A 103 -10.92 3.50 -10.35
N ASN A 104 -11.22 4.45 -9.47
CA ASN A 104 -12.20 5.50 -9.75
C ASN A 104 -11.71 6.44 -10.86
N ALA A 105 -10.44 6.84 -10.82
CA ALA A 105 -9.83 7.67 -11.85
C ALA A 105 -9.85 6.96 -13.21
N PHE A 106 -9.49 5.67 -13.26
CA PHE A 106 -9.55 4.87 -14.48
C PHE A 106 -10.99 4.73 -15.03
N ALA A 107 -11.98 4.52 -14.15
CA ALA A 107 -13.38 4.38 -14.55
C ALA A 107 -13.92 5.62 -15.29
N GLU A 108 -13.43 6.80 -14.95
CA GLU A 108 -13.82 8.09 -15.54
C GLU A 108 -12.82 8.60 -16.59
N ALA A 109 -11.71 7.89 -16.79
CA ALA A 109 -10.64 8.36 -17.67
C ALA A 109 -11.05 8.36 -19.16
N PRO A 110 -10.70 9.38 -19.93
CA PRO A 110 -11.02 9.47 -21.35
C PRO A 110 -10.36 8.38 -22.20
N HIS A 111 -9.32 7.75 -21.67
CA HIS A 111 -8.58 6.68 -22.32
C HIS A 111 -9.07 5.27 -21.94
N ARG A 112 -10.03 5.15 -21.03
CA ARG A 112 -10.55 3.86 -20.56
C ARG A 112 -11.02 2.96 -21.68
N ASP A 113 -11.86 3.48 -22.57
CA ASP A 113 -12.43 2.67 -23.66
C ASP A 113 -11.33 2.22 -24.64
N LYS A 114 -10.37 3.11 -24.96
CA LYS A 114 -9.21 2.75 -25.78
C LYS A 114 -8.35 1.68 -25.09
N PHE A 115 -8.19 1.72 -23.76
CA PHE A 115 -7.48 0.68 -23.02
C PHE A 115 -8.18 -0.68 -23.19
N LEU A 116 -9.50 -0.74 -22.97
CA LEU A 116 -10.30 -1.96 -23.09
C LEU A 116 -10.40 -2.49 -24.53
N GLU A 117 -10.27 -1.62 -25.52
CA GLU A 117 -10.18 -2.04 -26.94
C GLU A 117 -8.79 -2.54 -27.32
N THR A 118 -7.73 -2.04 -26.67
CA THR A 118 -6.34 -2.36 -26.99
C THR A 118 -5.88 -3.61 -26.26
N PHE A 119 -6.32 -3.81 -25.02
CA PHE A 119 -5.87 -4.89 -24.14
C PHE A 119 -7.01 -5.80 -23.71
N ILE A 120 -6.81 -7.09 -23.94
CA ILE A 120 -7.66 -8.16 -23.42
C ILE A 120 -7.06 -8.60 -22.08
N VAL A 121 -7.76 -8.37 -20.98
CA VAL A 121 -7.33 -8.81 -19.65
C VAL A 121 -7.46 -10.32 -19.56
N LYS A 122 -6.34 -11.03 -19.42
CA LYS A 122 -6.27 -12.49 -19.27
C LYS A 122 -6.32 -12.90 -17.81
N SER A 123 -5.68 -12.11 -16.95
CA SER A 123 -5.74 -12.27 -15.51
C SER A 123 -5.53 -10.94 -14.81
N PHE A 124 -6.14 -10.78 -13.63
CA PHE A 124 -5.97 -9.62 -12.78
C PHE A 124 -5.91 -10.09 -11.32
N GLN A 125 -4.75 -9.94 -10.68
CA GLN A 125 -4.54 -10.26 -9.28
C GLN A 125 -4.35 -8.99 -8.45
N VAL A 126 -4.98 -8.95 -7.27
CA VAL A 126 -4.76 -7.93 -6.25
C VAL A 126 -3.93 -8.55 -5.13
N LEU A 127 -2.68 -8.11 -4.97
CA LEU A 127 -1.75 -8.66 -3.99
C LEU A 127 -1.58 -7.68 -2.82
N GLY A 128 -1.60 -8.20 -1.61
CA GLY A 128 -1.45 -7.42 -0.37
C GLY A 128 -2.61 -7.63 0.60
N ASP A 129 -2.64 -6.82 1.67
CA ASP A 129 -3.67 -6.91 2.71
C ASP A 129 -4.90 -6.08 2.31
N THR A 130 -5.75 -6.67 1.45
CA THR A 130 -6.94 -6.02 0.92
C THR A 130 -8.07 -5.99 1.95
N ASN A 131 -8.64 -4.80 2.18
CA ASN A 131 -9.82 -4.61 3.01
C ASN A 131 -11.13 -4.82 2.21
N ASP A 132 -12.27 -4.81 2.91
CA ASP A 132 -13.57 -5.06 2.30
C ASP A 132 -13.97 -3.96 1.31
N ASP A 133 -13.54 -2.71 1.54
CA ASP A 133 -13.83 -1.59 0.63
C ASP A 133 -13.12 -1.77 -0.71
N LEU A 134 -11.83 -2.16 -0.69
CA LEU A 134 -11.10 -2.45 -1.93
C LEU A 134 -11.66 -3.68 -2.63
N LYS A 135 -11.97 -4.76 -1.91
CA LYS A 135 -12.60 -5.94 -2.52
C LYS A 135 -13.90 -5.59 -3.22
N LYS A 136 -14.74 -4.77 -2.57
CA LYS A 136 -15.98 -4.28 -3.16
C LYS A 136 -15.76 -3.42 -4.40
N ALA A 137 -14.77 -2.52 -4.37
CA ALA A 137 -14.43 -1.69 -5.52
C ALA A 137 -13.91 -2.52 -6.70
N MET A 138 -13.30 -3.68 -6.43
CA MET A 138 -12.71 -4.56 -7.44
C MET A 138 -13.66 -5.64 -7.97
N GLU A 139 -14.83 -5.87 -7.36
CA GLU A 139 -15.71 -7.00 -7.69
C GLU A 139 -16.13 -7.09 -9.17
N ALA A 140 -16.20 -5.94 -9.87
CA ALA A 140 -16.49 -5.89 -11.30
C ALA A 140 -15.27 -6.22 -12.19
N TYR A 141 -14.06 -6.30 -11.62
CA TYR A 141 -12.82 -6.49 -12.36
C TYR A 141 -12.13 -7.82 -12.02
N THR A 142 -12.07 -8.17 -10.74
CA THR A 142 -11.48 -9.42 -10.26
C THR A 142 -11.91 -9.76 -8.84
N GLU A 143 -11.99 -11.06 -8.56
CA GLU A 143 -12.13 -11.63 -7.21
C GLU A 143 -10.82 -12.27 -6.71
N ASP A 144 -9.74 -12.22 -7.51
CA ASP A 144 -8.45 -12.85 -7.18
C ASP A 144 -7.61 -11.95 -6.26
N HIS A 145 -7.87 -12.01 -4.96
CA HIS A 145 -7.14 -11.30 -3.91
C HIS A 145 -6.19 -12.24 -3.18
N ARG A 146 -4.91 -11.87 -3.08
CA ARG A 146 -3.85 -12.71 -2.52
C ARG A 146 -3.07 -11.97 -1.44
N THR A 147 -3.12 -12.48 -0.21
CA THR A 147 -2.34 -11.96 0.92
C THR A 147 -0.92 -12.49 0.88
N LEU A 148 0.07 -11.68 1.28
CA LEU A 148 1.46 -12.09 1.37
C LEU A 148 1.61 -13.25 2.36
N MET A 149 2.06 -14.40 1.86
CA MET A 149 2.30 -15.56 2.71
C MET A 149 3.68 -15.49 3.39
N ASN A 150 4.71 -15.08 2.65
CA ASN A 150 6.07 -14.89 3.15
C ASN A 150 6.95 -14.19 2.11
N GLY A 151 7.97 -13.45 2.55
CA GLY A 151 8.91 -12.78 1.67
C GLY A 151 9.86 -11.86 2.41
N PHE A 152 10.79 -11.25 1.70
CA PHE A 152 11.63 -10.19 2.23
C PHE A 152 11.88 -9.11 1.18
N GLN A 153 12.14 -7.88 1.65
CA GLN A 153 12.56 -6.77 0.83
C GLN A 153 13.90 -6.22 1.34
N ARG A 154 14.88 -6.08 0.44
CA ARG A 154 16.14 -5.40 0.78
C ARG A 154 16.00 -3.92 0.46
N LYS A 155 16.40 -3.07 1.41
CA LYS A 155 16.54 -1.63 1.13
C LYS A 155 17.73 -1.45 0.17
N SER A 156 17.53 -0.71 -0.91
CA SER A 156 18.65 -0.24 -1.74
C SER A 156 19.56 0.64 -0.88
N LYS A 157 20.86 0.40 -0.97
CA LYS A 157 21.89 1.24 -0.30
C LYS A 157 21.96 2.60 -0.97
#